data_f8651f143937ab43990507280fa0a28f
#
_entry.id   f8651f143937ab43990507280fa0a28f
#
_cell.length_a   1.000
_cell.length_b   1.000
_cell.length_c   1.000
_cell.angle_alpha   90.00
_cell.angle_beta   90.00
_cell.angle_gamma   90.00
#
_symmetry.space_group_name_H-M   'P 1'
#
loop_
_entity.id
_entity.type
_entity.pdbx_description
1 polymer ?
#
loop_
_entity_poly.entity_id
_entity_poly.type
_entity_poly.pdbx_seq_one_letter_code
_entity_poly.pdbx_strand_id
1 'polypeptide(L)'
;MFKKFAIHFVIIVPMALLSLVLTGCNASTPTAESPTVAVPTAASQPAEQAAVMPRPGGPGGASTFASVAPTYTDLAYADQSAAQKLDLYIPTTGSGPFPVVIMVHGGGFMFGDKADGAGLTGVDQLLEAGYAVASINYRLSDEATYPAQIFDSKAAVRFLRANAAEYNLNPERFGAWGASAGGNLVALLGTTCGVAELEGAELGNADQSSCVQAVVDWFGPIDFLAMDEQFAGTSCPATHDAADSPESKLVGAPIQTVPELVATTNPMNYITADDAPFLIQNGTADCNIPPVQNQNLAEALSAVIGADNVTYSSLEGAGHGGSEFETAENLQMVIDFLNKYLQ
;
A
#
# COMPACT_ATOMS: atom_id res chain seq x y z
N MET A 1 -58.52 -22.86 12.54
CA MET A 1 -59.30 -22.74 11.29
C MET A 1 -59.50 -21.25 11.00
N PHE A 2 -58.51 -20.60 10.38
CA PHE A 2 -58.63 -19.25 9.81
C PHE A 2 -57.59 -19.13 8.69
N LYS A 3 -58.04 -19.14 7.44
CA LYS A 3 -57.27 -18.91 6.23
C LYS A 3 -57.02 -17.40 6.08
N LYS A 4 -55.76 -16.99 5.91
CA LYS A 4 -55.40 -15.62 5.48
C LYS A 4 -55.19 -15.61 3.97
N PHE A 5 -56.02 -14.82 3.28
CA PHE A 5 -55.88 -14.49 1.86
C PHE A 5 -54.80 -13.46 1.67
N ALA A 6 -53.86 -13.70 0.77
CA ALA A 6 -52.90 -12.71 0.28
C ALA A 6 -53.47 -12.08 -1.02
N ILE A 7 -53.59 -10.76 -1.00
CA ILE A 7 -54.03 -9.97 -2.16
C ILE A 7 -52.75 -9.45 -2.85
N HIS A 8 -52.56 -9.84 -4.11
CA HIS A 8 -51.53 -9.33 -4.97
C HIS A 8 -52.06 -8.09 -5.71
N PHE A 9 -51.41 -6.93 -5.52
CA PHE A 9 -51.66 -5.71 -6.33
C PHE A 9 -50.68 -5.73 -7.52
N VAL A 10 -51.23 -5.83 -8.72
CA VAL A 10 -50.52 -5.64 -9.98
C VAL A 10 -50.71 -4.17 -10.37
N ILE A 11 -49.60 -3.40 -10.42
CA ILE A 11 -49.58 -2.03 -10.95
C ILE A 11 -49.17 -2.09 -12.42
N ILE A 12 -50.10 -1.76 -13.29
CA ILE A 12 -49.86 -1.59 -14.74
C ILE A 12 -49.53 -0.11 -14.99
N VAL A 13 -48.32 0.18 -15.51
CA VAL A 13 -47.94 1.52 -15.98
C VAL A 13 -48.09 1.56 -17.49
N PRO A 14 -48.83 2.53 -18.06
CA PRO A 14 -48.96 2.65 -19.52
C PRO A 14 -47.76 3.38 -20.13
N MET A 15 -47.23 2.79 -21.18
CA MET A 15 -46.15 3.30 -22.01
C MET A 15 -46.76 4.27 -23.05
N ALA A 16 -46.42 5.56 -22.98
CA ALA A 16 -46.77 6.54 -23.96
C ALA A 16 -45.69 6.62 -25.05
N LEU A 17 -46.06 6.27 -26.28
CA LEU A 17 -45.26 6.48 -27.49
C LEU A 17 -45.31 7.95 -27.88
N LEU A 18 -44.19 8.62 -27.95
CA LEU A 18 -44.04 9.96 -28.52
C LEU A 18 -43.33 9.84 -29.88
N SER A 19 -44.06 10.02 -30.97
CA SER A 19 -43.55 10.06 -32.35
C SER A 19 -42.95 11.43 -32.64
N LEU A 20 -41.66 11.52 -32.94
CA LEU A 20 -41.03 12.77 -33.40
C LEU A 20 -40.87 12.76 -34.91
N VAL A 21 -41.51 13.72 -35.56
CA VAL A 21 -41.44 14.00 -37.00
C VAL A 21 -40.18 14.81 -37.29
N LEU A 22 -39.28 14.27 -38.14
CA LEU A 22 -38.10 14.96 -38.65
C LEU A 22 -38.47 15.72 -39.93
N THR A 23 -38.46 17.05 -39.86
CA THR A 23 -38.44 17.91 -41.04
C THR A 23 -36.98 18.32 -41.31
N GLY A 24 -36.46 17.92 -42.47
CA GLY A 24 -35.14 18.28 -42.94
C GLY A 24 -35.08 19.74 -43.42
N CYS A 25 -34.00 20.44 -43.06
CA CYS A 25 -33.53 21.64 -43.77
C CYS A 25 -32.08 21.44 -44.15
N ASN A 26 -31.80 21.39 -45.44
CA ASN A 26 -30.50 21.47 -46.06
C ASN A 26 -29.90 22.87 -45.82
N ALA A 27 -28.76 22.97 -45.18
CA ALA A 27 -27.94 24.19 -45.18
C ALA A 27 -26.48 23.79 -45.48
N SER A 28 -25.99 24.35 -46.57
CA SER A 28 -24.62 24.20 -47.08
C SER A 28 -23.60 24.83 -46.11
N THR A 29 -22.58 24.08 -45.71
CA THR A 29 -21.48 24.57 -44.90
C THR A 29 -20.38 25.16 -45.79
N PRO A 30 -19.84 26.35 -45.51
CA PRO A 30 -18.60 26.80 -46.14
C PRO A 30 -17.39 26.17 -45.44
N THR A 31 -16.48 25.65 -46.23
CA THR A 31 -15.19 25.11 -45.83
C THR A 31 -14.29 26.24 -45.32
N ALA A 32 -13.94 26.27 -44.07
CA ALA A 32 -12.92 27.16 -43.54
C ALA A 32 -11.57 26.41 -43.54
N GLU A 33 -10.61 26.96 -44.26
CA GLU A 33 -9.20 26.54 -44.23
C GLU A 33 -8.62 26.86 -42.83
N SER A 34 -8.06 25.85 -42.18
CA SER A 34 -7.26 26.02 -40.94
C SER A 34 -5.87 26.54 -41.29
N PRO A 35 -5.38 27.57 -40.59
CA PRO A 35 -3.99 28.03 -40.77
C PRO A 35 -3.02 27.01 -40.16
N THR A 36 -2.06 26.58 -40.98
CA THR A 36 -0.92 25.74 -40.58
C THR A 36 -0.01 26.59 -39.68
N VAL A 37 -0.03 26.31 -38.38
CA VAL A 37 0.98 26.86 -37.44
C VAL A 37 2.20 25.99 -37.50
N ALA A 38 3.33 26.55 -37.95
CA ALA A 38 4.62 25.92 -37.94
C ALA A 38 5.07 25.70 -36.46
N VAL A 39 5.25 24.45 -36.05
CA VAL A 39 5.84 24.06 -34.77
C VAL A 39 7.36 24.30 -34.89
N PRO A 40 7.99 25.13 -34.02
CA PRO A 40 9.43 25.24 -33.98
C PRO A 40 10.02 23.94 -33.41
N THR A 41 10.93 23.32 -34.16
CA THR A 41 11.71 22.17 -33.72
C THR A 41 12.62 22.62 -32.55
N ALA A 42 12.26 22.23 -31.32
CA ALA A 42 13.12 22.43 -30.17
C ALA A 42 14.29 21.44 -30.27
N ALA A 43 15.49 21.97 -30.35
CA ALA A 43 16.72 21.19 -30.25
C ALA A 43 16.78 20.54 -28.86
N SER A 44 16.96 19.21 -28.85
CA SER A 44 17.19 18.43 -27.64
C SER A 44 18.52 18.88 -26.99
N GLN A 45 18.43 19.55 -25.86
CA GLN A 45 19.56 19.69 -24.95
C GLN A 45 19.75 18.37 -24.18
N PRO A 46 21.00 17.93 -23.93
CA PRO A 46 21.24 16.77 -23.09
C PRO A 46 20.75 17.06 -21.67
N ALA A 47 19.99 16.14 -21.09
CA ALA A 47 19.60 16.20 -19.69
C ALA A 47 20.86 16.26 -18.83
N GLU A 48 21.04 17.39 -18.15
CA GLU A 48 22.05 17.59 -17.12
C GLU A 48 21.66 16.65 -15.96
N GLN A 49 22.51 15.65 -15.70
CA GLN A 49 22.38 14.75 -14.57
C GLN A 49 22.43 15.59 -13.30
N ALA A 50 21.30 15.76 -12.62
CA ALA A 50 21.25 16.31 -11.29
C ALA A 50 22.14 15.44 -10.38
N ALA A 51 23.23 16.01 -9.90
CA ALA A 51 24.12 15.36 -8.95
C ALA A 51 23.34 15.05 -7.67
N VAL A 52 23.13 13.77 -7.40
CA VAL A 52 22.64 13.29 -6.11
C VAL A 52 23.63 13.73 -5.04
N MET A 53 23.23 14.69 -4.21
CA MET A 53 24.00 15.10 -3.05
C MET A 53 24.05 13.91 -2.06
N PRO A 54 25.24 13.46 -1.63
CA PRO A 54 25.32 12.43 -0.60
C PRO A 54 24.79 13.00 0.72
N ARG A 55 23.83 12.31 1.33
CA ARG A 55 23.40 12.59 2.71
C ARG A 55 24.57 12.40 3.66
N PRO A 56 24.71 13.26 4.70
CA PRO A 56 25.73 13.05 5.72
C PRO A 56 25.42 11.74 6.47
N GLY A 57 26.27 10.74 6.29
CA GLY A 57 26.22 9.50 7.03
C GLY A 57 26.49 9.75 8.51
N GLY A 58 25.57 9.33 9.38
CA GLY A 58 25.85 9.12 10.79
C GLY A 58 26.83 7.94 10.96
N PRO A 59 27.55 7.82 12.09
CA PRO A 59 28.60 6.84 12.27
C PRO A 59 28.05 5.40 12.38
N GLY A 60 28.33 4.59 11.36
CA GLY A 60 28.68 3.19 11.44
C GLY A 60 27.66 2.18 11.93
N GLY A 61 26.61 1.88 11.13
CA GLY A 61 26.05 0.55 11.05
C GLY A 61 26.26 0.02 9.62
N ALA A 62 26.65 -1.23 9.46
CA ALA A 62 26.63 -1.87 8.15
C ALA A 62 25.17 -1.87 7.67
N SER A 63 24.90 -1.12 6.59
CA SER A 63 23.56 -1.08 5.99
C SER A 63 23.18 -2.49 5.53
N THR A 64 22.11 -3.03 6.05
CA THR A 64 21.55 -4.34 5.66
C THR A 64 20.68 -4.23 4.41
N PHE A 65 21.12 -3.43 3.44
CA PHE A 65 20.52 -3.36 2.12
C PHE A 65 20.66 -4.70 1.42
N ALA A 66 19.71 -5.02 0.53
CA ALA A 66 19.84 -6.21 -0.30
C ALA A 66 21.24 -6.27 -0.93
N SER A 67 21.98 -7.33 -0.65
CA SER A 67 23.31 -7.54 -1.22
C SER A 67 23.26 -8.04 -2.66
N VAL A 68 22.05 -8.45 -3.11
CA VAL A 68 21.78 -9.01 -4.44
C VAL A 68 20.93 -8.05 -5.26
N ALA A 69 21.18 -8.04 -6.57
CA ALA A 69 20.32 -7.33 -7.52
C ALA A 69 18.99 -8.10 -7.71
N PRO A 70 17.89 -7.41 -8.03
CA PRO A 70 16.63 -8.07 -8.37
C PRO A 70 16.78 -8.96 -9.61
N THR A 71 16.05 -10.07 -9.62
CA THR A 71 15.98 -10.98 -10.78
C THR A 71 15.25 -10.32 -11.94
N TYR A 72 14.20 -9.56 -11.62
CA TYR A 72 13.45 -8.74 -12.57
C TYR A 72 13.32 -7.33 -12.03
N THR A 73 13.61 -6.35 -12.88
CA THR A 73 13.61 -4.93 -12.52
C THR A 73 12.49 -4.22 -13.25
N ASP A 74 11.84 -3.26 -12.59
CA ASP A 74 10.84 -2.38 -13.19
C ASP A 74 9.66 -3.10 -13.86
N LEU A 75 9.22 -4.23 -13.30
CA LEU A 75 8.00 -4.90 -13.75
C LEU A 75 6.81 -3.97 -13.53
N ALA A 76 6.14 -3.56 -14.61
CA ALA A 76 4.94 -2.75 -14.52
C ALA A 76 3.75 -3.63 -14.08
N TYR A 77 3.16 -3.34 -12.93
CA TYR A 77 1.98 -4.05 -12.41
C TYR A 77 0.66 -3.38 -12.80
N ALA A 78 0.73 -2.12 -13.26
CA ALA A 78 -0.36 -1.35 -13.86
C ALA A 78 0.24 -0.33 -14.85
N ASP A 79 -0.60 0.44 -15.52
CA ASP A 79 -0.20 1.32 -16.64
C ASP A 79 -0.68 2.78 -16.52
N GLN A 80 -1.29 3.15 -15.38
CA GLN A 80 -1.80 4.51 -15.17
C GLN A 80 -0.70 5.48 -14.71
N SER A 81 0.44 4.97 -14.21
CA SER A 81 1.56 5.77 -13.72
C SER A 81 2.90 5.08 -13.96
N ALA A 82 3.94 5.89 -14.17
CA ALA A 82 5.31 5.41 -14.21
C ALA A 82 5.79 4.84 -12.86
N ALA A 83 5.15 5.23 -11.75
CA ALA A 83 5.43 4.72 -10.41
C ALA A 83 4.88 3.29 -10.18
N GLN A 84 3.96 2.81 -11.00
CA GLN A 84 3.34 1.49 -10.83
C GLN A 84 4.25 0.36 -11.28
N LYS A 85 5.39 0.21 -10.60
CA LYS A 85 6.44 -0.76 -10.89
C LYS A 85 6.90 -1.48 -9.63
N LEU A 86 7.43 -2.68 -9.83
CA LEU A 86 8.08 -3.46 -8.78
C LEU A 86 9.40 -4.08 -9.26
N ASP A 87 10.27 -4.39 -8.30
CA ASP A 87 11.44 -5.23 -8.48
C ASP A 87 11.19 -6.58 -7.82
N LEU A 88 11.48 -7.66 -8.52
CA LEU A 88 11.23 -9.02 -8.03
C LEU A 88 12.56 -9.77 -7.86
N TYR A 89 12.80 -10.24 -6.64
CA TYR A 89 13.94 -11.05 -6.25
C TYR A 89 13.47 -12.49 -6.08
N ILE A 90 14.14 -13.43 -6.75
CA ILE A 90 13.83 -14.86 -6.68
C ILE A 90 14.97 -15.59 -5.95
N PRO A 91 14.68 -16.51 -5.00
CA PRO A 91 15.71 -17.32 -4.38
C PRO A 91 16.56 -18.08 -5.40
N THR A 92 17.87 -18.09 -5.19
CA THR A 92 18.80 -18.84 -6.05
C THR A 92 18.88 -20.32 -5.67
N THR A 93 18.29 -20.72 -4.54
CA THR A 93 18.23 -22.08 -4.02
C THR A 93 16.78 -22.53 -3.88
N GLY A 94 16.54 -23.84 -3.92
CA GLY A 94 15.19 -24.41 -3.92
C GLY A 94 14.59 -24.51 -5.30
N SER A 95 13.42 -25.11 -5.42
CA SER A 95 12.76 -25.38 -6.70
C SER A 95 11.47 -24.56 -6.91
N GLY A 96 10.97 -23.89 -5.86
CA GLY A 96 9.66 -23.22 -5.91
C GLY A 96 8.47 -24.22 -6.07
N PRO A 97 7.26 -23.75 -6.34
CA PRO A 97 6.93 -22.32 -6.39
C PRO A 97 7.14 -21.62 -5.03
N PHE A 98 7.77 -20.45 -5.05
CA PHE A 98 8.18 -19.73 -3.85
C PHE A 98 7.02 -18.92 -3.24
N PRO A 99 6.82 -18.94 -1.92
CA PRO A 99 5.98 -17.95 -1.24
C PRO A 99 6.56 -16.55 -1.46
N VAL A 100 5.70 -15.53 -1.42
CA VAL A 100 6.07 -14.16 -1.78
C VAL A 100 5.93 -13.23 -0.58
N VAL A 101 6.88 -12.33 -0.38
CA VAL A 101 6.75 -11.18 0.52
C VAL A 101 6.75 -9.90 -0.29
N ILE A 102 5.65 -9.15 -0.21
CA ILE A 102 5.53 -7.82 -0.79
C ILE A 102 6.16 -6.83 0.18
N MET A 103 7.21 -6.14 -0.25
CA MET A 103 7.87 -5.08 0.54
C MET A 103 7.32 -3.72 0.11
N VAL A 104 6.82 -2.94 1.08
CA VAL A 104 6.25 -1.62 0.84
C VAL A 104 7.07 -0.58 1.59
N HIS A 105 7.72 0.32 0.84
CA HIS A 105 8.61 1.32 1.42
C HIS A 105 7.85 2.39 2.22
N GLY A 106 8.54 3.00 3.19
CA GLY A 106 8.10 4.17 3.93
C GLY A 106 8.31 5.48 3.15
N GLY A 107 8.38 6.60 3.89
CA GLY A 107 8.64 7.92 3.33
C GLY A 107 7.46 8.88 3.42
N GLY A 108 6.55 8.68 4.38
CA GLY A 108 5.41 9.57 4.62
C GLY A 108 4.48 9.69 3.42
N PHE A 109 4.38 8.66 2.59
CA PHE A 109 3.60 8.65 1.33
C PHE A 109 4.07 9.69 0.29
N MET A 110 5.12 10.47 0.58
CA MET A 110 5.63 11.56 -0.26
C MET A 110 6.98 11.25 -0.91
N PHE A 111 7.72 10.29 -0.38
CA PHE A 111 9.07 9.93 -0.78
C PHE A 111 9.26 8.43 -0.75
N GLY A 112 10.40 7.98 -1.26
CA GLY A 112 10.81 6.59 -1.25
C GLY A 112 10.79 5.96 -2.64
N ASP A 113 11.46 4.84 -2.76
CA ASP A 113 11.52 4.03 -3.96
C ASP A 113 11.71 2.56 -3.59
N LYS A 114 11.22 1.63 -4.43
CA LYS A 114 11.39 0.19 -4.29
C LYS A 114 12.86 -0.25 -4.21
N ALA A 115 13.77 0.57 -4.69
CA ALA A 115 15.22 0.35 -4.61
C ALA A 115 15.87 1.04 -3.41
N ASP A 116 15.11 1.76 -2.57
CA ASP A 116 15.65 2.42 -1.37
C ASP A 116 15.99 1.40 -0.29
N GLY A 117 17.19 1.54 0.28
CA GLY A 117 17.72 0.58 1.22
C GLY A 117 16.84 0.28 2.43
N ALA A 118 16.18 1.31 2.99
CA ALA A 118 15.27 1.11 4.14
C ALA A 118 14.06 0.22 3.79
N GLY A 119 13.61 0.23 2.53
CA GLY A 119 12.55 -0.67 2.04
C GLY A 119 13.05 -2.07 1.69
N LEU A 120 14.36 -2.32 1.74
CA LEU A 120 14.98 -3.59 1.40
C LEU A 120 15.63 -4.30 2.61
N THR A 121 15.37 -3.81 3.82
CA THR A 121 15.84 -4.47 5.05
C THR A 121 15.29 -5.89 5.12
N GLY A 122 16.17 -6.87 5.33
CA GLY A 122 15.80 -8.29 5.48
C GLY A 122 15.59 -9.04 4.14
N VAL A 123 15.79 -8.43 2.98
CA VAL A 123 15.63 -9.10 1.67
C VAL A 123 16.54 -10.32 1.57
N ASP A 124 17.81 -10.20 1.94
CA ASP A 124 18.76 -11.32 1.86
C ASP A 124 18.30 -12.48 2.74
N GLN A 125 17.84 -12.21 3.97
CA GLN A 125 17.33 -13.22 4.92
C GLN A 125 16.04 -13.87 4.40
N LEU A 126 15.15 -13.10 3.75
CA LEU A 126 13.95 -13.65 3.12
C LEU A 126 14.31 -14.60 1.97
N LEU A 127 15.26 -14.21 1.11
CA LEU A 127 15.73 -15.06 0.02
C LEU A 127 16.40 -16.36 0.54
N GLU A 128 17.21 -16.26 1.59
CA GLU A 128 17.83 -17.42 2.26
C GLU A 128 16.78 -18.33 2.89
N ALA A 129 15.69 -17.76 3.43
CA ALA A 129 14.56 -18.50 3.98
C ALA A 129 13.62 -19.08 2.89
N GLY A 130 13.89 -18.83 1.60
CA GLY A 130 13.16 -19.40 0.48
C GLY A 130 11.93 -18.58 0.05
N TYR A 131 11.85 -17.31 0.39
CA TYR A 131 10.82 -16.37 -0.09
C TYR A 131 11.26 -15.65 -1.35
N ALA A 132 10.41 -15.55 -2.34
CA ALA A 132 10.52 -14.49 -3.35
C ALA A 132 10.12 -13.15 -2.71
N VAL A 133 10.82 -12.08 -3.08
CA VAL A 133 10.56 -10.73 -2.54
C VAL A 133 10.17 -9.80 -3.67
N ALA A 134 9.05 -9.10 -3.52
CA ALA A 134 8.61 -8.08 -4.46
C ALA A 134 8.62 -6.71 -3.76
N SER A 135 9.63 -5.89 -4.06
CA SER A 135 9.66 -4.50 -3.60
C SER A 135 8.88 -3.63 -4.56
N ILE A 136 7.86 -2.93 -4.06
CA ILE A 136 6.94 -2.16 -4.91
C ILE A 136 7.10 -0.66 -4.72
N ASN A 137 6.94 0.09 -5.80
CA ASN A 137 6.59 1.50 -5.76
C ASN A 137 5.08 1.65 -5.79
N TYR A 138 4.59 2.77 -5.30
CA TYR A 138 3.20 3.21 -5.38
C TYR A 138 3.17 4.71 -5.70
N ARG A 139 2.06 5.23 -6.24
CA ARG A 139 1.92 6.67 -6.51
C ARG A 139 2.04 7.46 -5.23
N LEU A 140 2.97 8.42 -5.21
CA LEU A 140 3.18 9.31 -4.06
C LEU A 140 2.11 10.40 -4.00
N SER A 141 1.99 11.07 -2.85
CA SER A 141 0.92 12.05 -2.58
C SER A 141 0.95 13.29 -3.47
N ASP A 142 2.10 13.61 -4.08
CA ASP A 142 2.24 14.70 -5.06
C ASP A 142 1.70 14.30 -6.45
N GLU A 143 1.61 13.02 -6.74
CA GLU A 143 1.02 12.49 -7.97
C GLU A 143 -0.47 12.17 -7.82
N ALA A 144 -0.83 11.48 -6.73
CA ALA A 144 -2.21 11.06 -6.49
C ALA A 144 -2.51 10.98 -4.98
N THR A 145 -3.67 11.46 -4.58
CA THR A 145 -4.14 11.35 -3.19
C THR A 145 -4.71 9.96 -2.90
N TYR A 146 -4.86 9.63 -1.62
CA TYR A 146 -5.56 8.44 -1.18
C TYR A 146 -6.96 8.34 -1.83
N PRO A 147 -7.37 7.16 -2.29
CA PRO A 147 -6.84 5.83 -2.00
C PRO A 147 -5.85 5.26 -3.03
N ALA A 148 -5.21 6.08 -3.87
CA ALA A 148 -4.32 5.61 -4.93
C ALA A 148 -3.22 4.65 -4.42
N GLN A 149 -2.65 4.90 -3.24
CA GLN A 149 -1.56 4.13 -2.65
C GLN A 149 -1.95 2.70 -2.30
N ILE A 150 -3.13 2.52 -1.70
CA ILE A 150 -3.64 1.18 -1.40
C ILE A 150 -4.12 0.46 -2.67
N PHE A 151 -4.67 1.17 -3.65
CA PHE A 151 -5.02 0.60 -4.94
C PHE A 151 -3.80 0.04 -5.67
N ASP A 152 -2.70 0.79 -5.66
CA ASP A 152 -1.43 0.39 -6.26
C ASP A 152 -0.85 -0.85 -5.55
N SER A 153 -0.85 -0.85 -4.21
CA SER A 153 -0.37 -1.98 -3.41
C SER A 153 -1.18 -3.26 -3.71
N LYS A 154 -2.50 -3.16 -3.78
CA LYS A 154 -3.39 -4.27 -4.14
C LYS A 154 -3.22 -4.73 -5.59
N ALA A 155 -3.02 -3.79 -6.52
CA ALA A 155 -2.76 -4.11 -7.92
C ALA A 155 -1.44 -4.89 -8.09
N ALA A 156 -0.39 -4.54 -7.34
CA ALA A 156 0.87 -5.27 -7.35
C ALA A 156 0.70 -6.72 -6.86
N VAL A 157 -0.09 -6.95 -5.79
CA VAL A 157 -0.42 -8.31 -5.32
C VAL A 157 -1.17 -9.09 -6.40
N ARG A 158 -2.21 -8.51 -7.03
CA ARG A 158 -2.98 -9.15 -8.10
C ARG A 158 -2.12 -9.47 -9.31
N PHE A 159 -1.23 -8.54 -9.73
CA PHE A 159 -0.31 -8.75 -10.83
C PHE A 159 0.60 -9.96 -10.59
N LEU A 160 1.24 -10.03 -9.43
CA LEU A 160 2.12 -11.15 -9.10
C LEU A 160 1.36 -12.48 -9.02
N ARG A 161 0.14 -12.48 -8.51
CA ARG A 161 -0.70 -13.66 -8.44
C ARG A 161 -1.14 -14.15 -9.83
N ALA A 162 -1.51 -13.21 -10.73
CA ALA A 162 -1.86 -13.51 -12.12
C ALA A 162 -0.68 -14.12 -12.89
N ASN A 163 0.55 -13.68 -12.59
CA ASN A 163 1.77 -14.10 -13.27
C ASN A 163 2.60 -15.10 -12.45
N ALA A 164 2.00 -15.72 -11.42
CA ALA A 164 2.70 -16.59 -10.48
C ALA A 164 3.44 -17.75 -11.16
N ALA A 165 2.82 -18.35 -12.18
CA ALA A 165 3.44 -19.45 -12.94
C ALA A 165 4.67 -18.99 -13.76
N GLU A 166 4.68 -17.76 -14.29
CA GLU A 166 5.79 -17.20 -15.04
C GLU A 166 7.02 -16.97 -14.16
N TYR A 167 6.78 -16.47 -12.93
CA TYR A 167 7.86 -16.13 -11.98
C TYR A 167 8.15 -17.24 -10.96
N ASN A 168 7.55 -18.44 -11.11
CA ASN A 168 7.69 -19.55 -10.18
C ASN A 168 7.30 -19.19 -8.73
N LEU A 169 6.20 -18.43 -8.58
CA LEU A 169 5.64 -18.01 -7.29
C LEU A 169 4.47 -18.90 -6.87
N ASN A 170 4.25 -19.02 -5.57
CA ASN A 170 3.07 -19.71 -5.03
C ASN A 170 1.90 -18.71 -4.92
N PRO A 171 0.83 -18.81 -5.73
CA PRO A 171 -0.26 -17.85 -5.74
C PRO A 171 -1.09 -17.81 -4.45
N GLU A 172 -0.98 -18.85 -3.61
CA GLU A 172 -1.74 -18.97 -2.36
C GLU A 172 -0.98 -18.45 -1.13
N ARG A 173 0.30 -18.04 -1.29
CA ARG A 173 1.18 -17.71 -0.17
C ARG A 173 1.86 -16.36 -0.36
N PHE A 174 1.13 -15.29 -0.03
CA PHE A 174 1.57 -13.92 -0.10
C PHE A 174 1.58 -13.29 1.29
N GLY A 175 2.73 -12.79 1.73
CA GLY A 175 2.86 -11.90 2.87
C GLY A 175 3.12 -10.47 2.44
N ALA A 176 2.92 -9.53 3.34
CA ALA A 176 3.26 -8.14 3.14
C ALA A 176 4.09 -7.62 4.33
N TRP A 177 5.12 -6.84 4.04
CA TRP A 177 5.98 -6.22 5.04
C TRP A 177 6.23 -4.76 4.68
N GLY A 178 5.96 -3.85 5.60
CA GLY A 178 6.16 -2.42 5.39
C GLY A 178 6.59 -1.70 6.65
N ALA A 179 7.21 -0.53 6.45
CA ALA A 179 7.68 0.33 7.53
C ALA A 179 7.10 1.75 7.37
N SER A 180 6.74 2.42 8.48
CA SER A 180 6.22 3.79 8.47
C SER A 180 4.98 3.90 7.57
N ALA A 181 4.96 4.78 6.57
CA ALA A 181 3.89 4.85 5.57
C ALA A 181 3.59 3.49 4.92
N GLY A 182 4.64 2.68 4.63
CA GLY A 182 4.48 1.31 4.14
C GLY A 182 3.84 0.40 5.17
N GLY A 183 4.08 0.61 6.48
CA GLY A 183 3.43 -0.09 7.59
C GLY A 183 1.91 0.11 7.58
N ASN A 184 1.44 1.34 7.38
CA ASN A 184 0.01 1.62 7.20
C ASN A 184 -0.57 0.90 5.97
N LEU A 185 0.14 0.93 4.82
CA LEU A 185 -0.34 0.30 3.60
C LEU A 185 -0.41 -1.23 3.72
N VAL A 186 0.56 -1.88 4.39
CA VAL A 186 0.47 -3.33 4.61
C VAL A 186 -0.59 -3.69 5.66
N ALA A 187 -0.80 -2.84 6.67
CA ALA A 187 -1.89 -3.01 7.61
C ALA A 187 -3.26 -2.94 6.89
N LEU A 188 -3.43 -1.99 5.97
CA LEU A 188 -4.61 -1.93 5.10
C LEU A 188 -4.70 -3.16 4.18
N LEU A 189 -3.60 -3.64 3.58
CA LEU A 189 -3.62 -4.89 2.80
C LEU A 189 -4.16 -6.07 3.62
N GLY A 190 -3.78 -6.16 4.90
CA GLY A 190 -4.19 -7.24 5.78
C GLY A 190 -5.63 -7.17 6.25
N THR A 191 -6.21 -5.96 6.38
CA THR A 191 -7.55 -5.75 6.95
C THR A 191 -8.63 -5.41 5.90
N THR A 192 -8.26 -5.17 4.65
CA THR A 192 -9.21 -4.75 3.61
C THR A 192 -9.37 -5.77 2.48
N CYS A 193 -9.10 -7.06 2.77
CA CYS A 193 -9.35 -8.13 1.82
C CYS A 193 -10.83 -8.14 1.39
N GLY A 194 -11.09 -7.96 0.09
CA GLY A 194 -12.46 -7.96 -0.46
C GLY A 194 -13.28 -6.69 -0.18
N VAL A 195 -12.71 -5.64 0.38
CA VAL A 195 -13.36 -4.33 0.51
C VAL A 195 -13.38 -3.64 -0.85
N ALA A 196 -14.52 -3.69 -1.52
CA ALA A 196 -14.67 -3.30 -2.93
C ALA A 196 -14.23 -1.86 -3.21
N GLU A 197 -14.48 -0.93 -2.28
CA GLU A 197 -14.14 0.48 -2.37
C GLU A 197 -12.62 0.74 -2.33
N LEU A 198 -11.85 -0.24 -1.83
CA LEU A 198 -10.39 -0.16 -1.70
C LEU A 198 -9.64 -1.14 -2.61
N GLU A 199 -10.33 -1.80 -3.56
CA GLU A 199 -9.68 -2.76 -4.46
C GLU A 199 -8.90 -2.11 -5.62
N GLY A 200 -9.30 -0.96 -6.15
CA GLY A 200 -8.67 -0.38 -7.34
C GLY A 200 -8.69 -1.36 -8.52
N ALA A 201 -9.85 -1.99 -8.76
CA ALA A 201 -9.99 -3.07 -9.75
C ALA A 201 -9.67 -2.63 -11.20
N GLU A 202 -9.78 -1.32 -11.46
CA GLU A 202 -9.43 -0.69 -12.74
C GLU A 202 -7.93 -0.73 -13.08
N LEU A 203 -7.08 -1.06 -12.10
CA LEU A 203 -5.62 -1.23 -12.30
C LEU A 203 -5.23 -2.60 -12.85
N GLY A 204 -6.19 -3.44 -13.19
CA GLY A 204 -5.97 -4.73 -13.85
C GLY A 204 -6.04 -5.94 -12.91
N ASN A 205 -6.07 -7.11 -13.54
CA ASN A 205 -6.14 -8.44 -12.87
C ASN A 205 -7.25 -8.52 -11.82
N ALA A 206 -8.42 -7.91 -12.07
CA ALA A 206 -9.52 -7.82 -11.13
C ALA A 206 -10.16 -9.18 -10.77
N ASP A 207 -9.85 -10.24 -11.53
CA ASP A 207 -10.23 -11.63 -11.28
C ASP A 207 -9.32 -12.32 -10.25
N GLN A 208 -8.18 -11.69 -9.91
CA GLN A 208 -7.25 -12.18 -8.91
C GLN A 208 -7.51 -11.56 -7.54
N SER A 209 -7.25 -12.32 -6.48
CA SER A 209 -7.34 -11.82 -5.11
C SER A 209 -6.19 -10.87 -4.79
N SER A 210 -6.47 -9.76 -4.09
CA SER A 210 -5.47 -8.86 -3.50
C SER A 210 -5.10 -9.23 -2.06
N CYS A 211 -5.71 -10.27 -1.48
CA CYS A 211 -5.54 -10.66 -0.08
C CYS A 211 -4.15 -11.22 0.19
N VAL A 212 -3.61 -10.91 1.36
CA VAL A 212 -2.35 -11.47 1.88
C VAL A 212 -2.64 -12.39 3.07
N GLN A 213 -1.74 -13.33 3.35
CA GLN A 213 -1.91 -14.35 4.38
C GLN A 213 -1.05 -14.11 5.63
N ALA A 214 -0.20 -13.08 5.63
CA ALA A 214 0.57 -12.62 6.78
C ALA A 214 0.99 -11.15 6.58
N VAL A 215 1.02 -10.38 7.65
CA VAL A 215 1.41 -8.96 7.62
C VAL A 215 2.47 -8.68 8.66
N VAL A 216 3.52 -7.97 8.25
CA VAL A 216 4.54 -7.40 9.13
C VAL A 216 4.45 -5.87 9.04
N ASP A 217 3.96 -5.25 10.09
CA ASP A 217 3.86 -3.80 10.22
C ASP A 217 4.97 -3.29 11.15
N TRP A 218 5.88 -2.52 10.61
CA TRP A 218 6.88 -1.81 11.38
C TRP A 218 6.48 -0.34 11.52
N PHE A 219 6.12 0.06 12.74
CA PHE A 219 5.83 1.44 13.16
C PHE A 219 4.94 2.21 12.16
N GLY A 220 3.92 1.57 11.60
CA GLY A 220 2.95 2.22 10.73
C GLY A 220 2.07 3.23 11.48
N PRO A 221 1.76 4.41 10.91
CA PRO A 221 0.72 5.28 11.44
C PRO A 221 -0.65 4.64 11.16
N ILE A 222 -1.54 4.60 12.16
CA ILE A 222 -2.80 3.85 12.11
C ILE A 222 -4.01 4.79 12.14
N ASP A 223 -4.19 5.54 13.23
CA ASP A 223 -5.23 6.54 13.40
C ASP A 223 -4.64 7.95 13.32
N PHE A 224 -4.66 8.53 12.12
CA PHE A 224 -4.03 9.82 11.86
C PHE A 224 -4.63 10.95 12.70
N LEU A 225 -5.94 10.90 12.99
CA LEU A 225 -6.63 11.96 13.75
C LEU A 225 -6.24 11.99 15.22
N ALA A 226 -5.68 10.90 15.74
CA ALA A 226 -5.32 10.78 17.15
C ALA A 226 -3.84 11.07 17.44
N MET A 227 -2.97 11.16 16.43
CA MET A 227 -1.51 11.18 16.63
C MET A 227 -1.02 12.38 17.43
N ASP A 228 -1.50 13.59 17.13
CA ASP A 228 -1.07 14.80 17.83
C ASP A 228 -1.53 14.79 19.30
N GLU A 229 -2.74 14.31 19.58
CA GLU A 229 -3.22 14.12 20.96
C GLU A 229 -2.40 13.07 21.72
N GLN A 230 -1.99 11.99 21.06
CA GLN A 230 -1.18 10.92 21.63
C GLN A 230 0.25 11.38 21.97
N PHE A 231 0.76 12.41 21.31
CA PHE A 231 2.02 13.05 21.68
C PHE A 231 1.86 14.12 22.77
N ALA A 232 0.63 14.48 23.16
CA ALA A 232 0.41 15.50 24.18
C ALA A 232 1.08 15.13 25.51
N GLY A 233 1.87 16.06 26.05
CA GLY A 233 2.62 15.85 27.30
C GLY A 233 3.94 15.09 27.16
N THR A 234 4.31 14.67 25.96
CA THR A 234 5.65 14.13 25.62
C THR A 234 6.60 15.23 25.18
N SER A 235 7.87 14.90 24.92
CA SER A 235 8.83 15.82 24.30
C SER A 235 8.83 15.74 22.75
N CYS A 236 8.01 14.87 22.18
CA CYS A 236 7.91 14.67 20.74
C CYS A 236 7.08 15.78 20.08
N PRO A 237 7.40 16.19 18.83
CA PRO A 237 6.61 17.17 18.11
C PRO A 237 5.23 16.59 17.73
N ALA A 238 4.17 17.37 17.93
CA ALA A 238 2.81 17.08 17.47
C ALA A 238 2.57 17.92 16.21
N THR A 239 2.74 17.34 15.02
CA THR A 239 2.69 18.05 13.72
C THR A 239 1.84 17.36 12.67
N HIS A 240 1.12 16.30 13.03
CA HIS A 240 0.30 15.51 12.09
C HIS A 240 -0.96 16.24 11.65
N ASP A 241 -1.50 17.13 12.50
CA ASP A 241 -2.65 17.98 12.18
C ASP A 241 -2.31 19.16 11.24
N ALA A 242 -1.02 19.39 10.99
CA ALA A 242 -0.59 20.47 10.10
C ALA A 242 -1.08 20.25 8.67
N ALA A 243 -1.43 21.34 7.96
CA ALA A 243 -1.95 21.26 6.59
C ALA A 243 -0.91 20.73 5.57
N ASP A 244 0.37 20.76 5.93
CA ASP A 244 1.49 20.25 5.14
C ASP A 244 2.09 18.95 5.69
N SER A 245 1.44 18.35 6.69
CA SER A 245 1.82 17.01 7.19
C SER A 245 1.73 15.94 6.10
N PRO A 246 2.46 14.84 6.24
CA PRO A 246 2.35 13.69 5.33
C PRO A 246 0.92 13.19 5.17
N GLU A 247 0.18 13.12 6.27
CA GLU A 247 -1.20 12.63 6.32
C GLU A 247 -2.15 13.59 5.59
N SER A 248 -1.98 14.92 5.79
CA SER A 248 -2.76 15.94 5.09
C SER A 248 -2.46 15.94 3.58
N LYS A 249 -1.19 15.73 3.20
CA LYS A 249 -0.81 15.58 1.78
C LYS A 249 -1.41 14.32 1.18
N LEU A 250 -1.40 13.20 1.92
CA LEU A 250 -1.98 11.94 1.46
C LEU A 250 -3.46 12.09 1.12
N VAL A 251 -4.25 12.71 2.00
CA VAL A 251 -5.70 12.87 1.77
C VAL A 251 -6.07 14.11 0.95
N GLY A 252 -5.09 14.99 0.66
CA GLY A 252 -5.27 16.20 -0.15
C GLY A 252 -5.96 17.36 0.59
N ALA A 253 -6.08 17.30 1.92
CA ALA A 253 -6.66 18.34 2.77
C ALA A 253 -6.12 18.21 4.22
N PRO A 254 -6.17 19.27 5.03
CA PRO A 254 -5.87 19.16 6.46
C PRO A 254 -6.76 18.08 7.11
N ILE A 255 -6.13 17.07 7.74
CA ILE A 255 -6.83 15.86 8.18
C ILE A 255 -8.04 16.12 9.09
N GLN A 256 -7.96 17.13 9.96
CA GLN A 256 -9.05 17.48 10.88
C GLN A 256 -10.27 18.09 10.17
N THR A 257 -10.14 18.47 8.89
CA THR A 257 -11.25 19.04 8.09
C THR A 257 -12.00 18.00 7.25
N VAL A 258 -11.45 16.79 7.11
CA VAL A 258 -12.01 15.70 6.30
C VAL A 258 -12.00 14.36 7.06
N PRO A 259 -12.53 14.30 8.30
CA PRO A 259 -12.39 13.15 9.19
C PRO A 259 -12.99 11.86 8.60
N GLU A 260 -14.06 11.93 7.82
CA GLU A 260 -14.67 10.75 7.19
C GLU A 260 -13.73 10.14 6.13
N LEU A 261 -13.02 10.97 5.36
CA LEU A 261 -12.01 10.49 4.42
C LEU A 261 -10.81 9.90 5.17
N VAL A 262 -10.34 10.59 6.21
CA VAL A 262 -9.21 10.09 7.04
C VAL A 262 -9.56 8.77 7.72
N ALA A 263 -10.80 8.58 8.17
CA ALA A 263 -11.23 7.32 8.75
C ALA A 263 -11.05 6.12 7.79
N THR A 264 -11.06 6.35 6.47
CA THR A 264 -10.83 5.28 5.48
C THR A 264 -9.36 4.86 5.35
N THR A 265 -8.42 5.63 5.91
CA THR A 265 -6.99 5.27 5.98
C THR A 265 -6.65 4.44 7.22
N ASN A 266 -7.59 4.30 8.17
CA ASN A 266 -7.36 3.61 9.41
C ASN A 266 -7.72 2.11 9.27
N PRO A 267 -6.73 1.18 9.29
CA PRO A 267 -6.96 -0.24 9.13
C PRO A 267 -7.86 -0.84 10.23
N MET A 268 -7.92 -0.24 11.42
CA MET A 268 -8.79 -0.73 12.50
C MET A 268 -10.28 -0.68 12.15
N ASN A 269 -10.69 0.19 11.21
CA ASN A 269 -12.09 0.31 10.79
C ASN A 269 -12.57 -0.85 9.90
N TYR A 270 -11.65 -1.72 9.46
CA TYR A 270 -11.96 -2.83 8.55
C TYR A 270 -11.74 -4.21 9.18
N ILE A 271 -11.28 -4.28 10.42
CA ILE A 271 -10.91 -5.55 11.05
C ILE A 271 -12.11 -6.52 11.06
N THR A 272 -11.88 -7.71 10.51
CA THR A 272 -12.83 -8.83 10.48
C THR A 272 -12.19 -10.11 10.99
N ALA A 273 -13.01 -11.13 11.29
CA ALA A 273 -12.49 -12.40 11.80
C ALA A 273 -11.67 -13.21 10.76
N ASP A 274 -11.77 -12.85 9.49
CA ASP A 274 -11.09 -13.52 8.38
C ASP A 274 -9.78 -12.83 7.98
N ASP A 275 -9.35 -11.79 8.72
CA ASP A 275 -8.13 -11.04 8.42
C ASP A 275 -6.87 -11.88 8.64
N ALA A 276 -5.81 -11.49 7.92
CA ALA A 276 -4.50 -12.11 8.05
C ALA A 276 -3.93 -11.99 9.47
N PRO A 277 -3.06 -12.91 9.93
CA PRO A 277 -2.26 -12.71 11.13
C PRO A 277 -1.24 -11.58 10.96
N PHE A 278 -0.91 -10.92 12.09
CA PHE A 278 -0.04 -9.75 12.15
C PHE A 278 1.16 -9.94 13.07
N LEU A 279 2.34 -9.50 12.61
CA LEU A 279 3.47 -9.09 13.45
C LEU A 279 3.57 -7.57 13.41
N ILE A 280 3.42 -6.92 14.56
CA ILE A 280 3.44 -5.46 14.68
C ILE A 280 4.60 -5.06 15.60
N GLN A 281 5.46 -4.17 15.13
CA GLN A 281 6.62 -3.71 15.89
C GLN A 281 6.74 -2.19 15.86
N ASN A 282 7.11 -1.59 17.00
CA ASN A 282 7.42 -0.16 17.12
C ASN A 282 8.59 0.08 18.07
N GLY A 283 9.21 1.25 17.98
CA GLY A 283 10.19 1.70 18.93
C GLY A 283 9.55 2.43 20.12
N THR A 284 10.05 2.21 21.36
CA THR A 284 9.50 2.89 22.55
C THR A 284 9.84 4.38 22.60
N ALA A 285 10.86 4.83 21.85
CA ALA A 285 11.30 6.21 21.74
C ALA A 285 10.94 6.86 20.38
N ASP A 286 9.97 6.30 19.66
CA ASP A 286 9.51 6.86 18.40
C ASP A 286 8.81 8.21 18.61
N CYS A 287 9.39 9.27 18.00
CA CYS A 287 8.85 10.62 18.00
C CYS A 287 8.26 11.05 16.64
N ASN A 288 8.16 10.11 15.69
CA ASN A 288 7.45 10.35 14.43
C ASN A 288 6.04 9.75 14.48
N ILE A 289 5.93 8.51 14.97
CA ILE A 289 4.63 7.83 15.11
C ILE A 289 4.47 7.44 16.57
N PRO A 290 3.39 7.87 17.24
CA PRO A 290 3.19 7.52 18.65
C PRO A 290 3.17 6.00 18.84
N PRO A 291 3.98 5.41 19.72
CA PRO A 291 4.02 3.95 19.92
C PRO A 291 2.65 3.32 20.22
N VAL A 292 1.74 4.09 20.83
CA VAL A 292 0.36 3.65 21.14
C VAL A 292 -0.47 3.37 19.87
N GLN A 293 -0.10 3.91 18.71
CA GLN A 293 -0.76 3.59 17.44
C GLN A 293 -0.73 2.09 17.14
N ASN A 294 0.47 1.52 17.20
CA ASN A 294 0.70 0.10 16.89
C ASN A 294 0.18 -0.81 18.03
N GLN A 295 0.24 -0.35 19.28
CA GLN A 295 -0.37 -1.06 20.40
C GLN A 295 -1.90 -1.16 20.21
N ASN A 296 -2.57 -0.05 19.87
CA ASN A 296 -4.02 -0.04 19.63
C ASN A 296 -4.42 -0.97 18.48
N LEU A 297 -3.65 -0.99 17.39
CA LEU A 297 -3.89 -1.91 16.27
C LEU A 297 -3.77 -3.37 16.74
N ALA A 298 -2.72 -3.69 17.50
CA ALA A 298 -2.50 -5.05 18.01
C ALA A 298 -3.63 -5.50 18.97
N GLU A 299 -4.09 -4.60 19.83
CA GLU A 299 -5.21 -4.88 20.73
C GLU A 299 -6.54 -5.09 19.98
N ALA A 300 -6.82 -4.22 18.98
CA ALA A 300 -8.03 -4.33 18.16
C ALA A 300 -8.05 -5.62 17.34
N LEU A 301 -6.94 -5.98 16.68
CA LEU A 301 -6.78 -7.23 15.94
C LEU A 301 -6.93 -8.43 16.88
N SER A 302 -6.23 -8.43 18.03
CA SER A 302 -6.28 -9.56 18.98
C SER A 302 -7.69 -9.84 19.48
N ALA A 303 -8.49 -8.80 19.62
CA ALA A 303 -9.89 -8.92 20.06
C ALA A 303 -10.79 -9.62 19.02
N VAL A 304 -10.44 -9.55 17.73
CA VAL A 304 -11.28 -10.05 16.63
C VAL A 304 -10.71 -11.35 16.02
N ILE A 305 -9.43 -11.36 15.63
CA ILE A 305 -8.80 -12.52 15.00
C ILE A 305 -8.14 -13.48 16.01
N GLY A 306 -8.13 -13.11 17.30
CA GLY A 306 -7.54 -13.89 18.39
C GLY A 306 -6.06 -13.58 18.63
N ALA A 307 -5.66 -13.62 19.91
CA ALA A 307 -4.29 -13.26 20.33
C ALA A 307 -3.19 -14.17 19.74
N ASP A 308 -3.52 -15.41 19.38
CA ASP A 308 -2.54 -16.35 18.77
C ASP A 308 -2.15 -15.95 17.33
N ASN A 309 -2.92 -15.06 16.71
CA ASN A 309 -2.71 -14.54 15.36
C ASN A 309 -2.07 -13.15 15.35
N VAL A 310 -1.80 -12.55 16.51
CA VAL A 310 -1.18 -11.23 16.63
C VAL A 310 0.06 -11.32 17.48
N THR A 311 1.20 -10.93 16.91
CA THR A 311 2.44 -10.76 17.65
C THR A 311 2.74 -9.26 17.74
N TYR A 312 2.81 -8.71 18.94
CA TYR A 312 3.20 -7.33 19.17
C TYR A 312 4.53 -7.28 19.91
N SER A 313 5.46 -6.49 19.39
CA SER A 313 6.80 -6.32 19.98
C SER A 313 7.20 -4.84 19.97
N SER A 314 7.41 -4.28 21.15
CA SER A 314 7.92 -2.92 21.33
C SER A 314 9.42 -2.97 21.58
N LEU A 315 10.22 -2.36 20.71
CA LEU A 315 11.69 -2.37 20.79
C LEU A 315 12.16 -1.24 21.69
N GLU A 316 12.75 -1.63 22.83
CA GLU A 316 13.15 -0.69 23.88
C GLU A 316 14.25 0.26 23.41
N GLY A 317 14.00 1.58 23.56
CA GLY A 317 14.91 2.64 23.16
C GLY A 317 15.00 2.93 21.66
N ALA A 318 14.40 2.08 20.82
CA ALA A 318 14.35 2.34 19.39
C ALA A 318 13.49 3.57 19.06
N GLY A 319 13.91 4.35 18.06
CA GLY A 319 13.15 5.45 17.49
C GLY A 319 12.24 4.99 16.35
N HIS A 320 12.01 5.88 15.39
CA HIS A 320 11.29 5.58 14.15
C HIS A 320 12.22 4.83 13.18
N GLY A 321 12.36 3.53 13.39
CA GLY A 321 13.38 2.69 12.74
C GLY A 321 14.72 2.69 13.50
N GLY A 322 15.76 2.21 12.83
CA GLY A 322 17.11 2.13 13.38
C GLY A 322 17.64 0.71 13.52
N SER A 323 18.86 0.60 14.07
CA SER A 323 19.60 -0.66 14.17
C SER A 323 18.89 -1.74 14.99
N GLU A 324 18.02 -1.35 15.91
CA GLU A 324 17.24 -2.26 16.76
C GLU A 324 16.28 -3.13 15.94
N PHE A 325 15.72 -2.58 14.85
CA PHE A 325 14.89 -3.30 13.91
C PHE A 325 15.69 -4.25 13.00
N GLU A 326 16.97 -3.96 12.78
CA GLU A 326 17.85 -4.67 11.85
C GLU A 326 18.72 -5.73 12.53
N THR A 327 18.56 -5.98 13.84
CA THR A 327 19.30 -7.03 14.53
C THR A 327 18.96 -8.40 13.97
N ALA A 328 19.91 -9.32 14.02
CA ALA A 328 19.70 -10.70 13.56
C ALA A 328 18.53 -11.37 14.29
N GLU A 329 18.38 -11.10 15.60
CA GLU A 329 17.29 -11.63 16.42
C GLU A 329 15.94 -11.11 15.95
N ASN A 330 15.84 -9.79 15.65
CA ASN A 330 14.58 -9.19 15.20
C ASN A 330 14.19 -9.66 13.79
N LEU A 331 15.16 -9.72 12.87
CA LEU A 331 14.93 -10.27 11.54
C LEU A 331 14.53 -11.75 11.58
N GLN A 332 15.13 -12.54 12.49
CA GLN A 332 14.74 -13.93 12.68
C GLN A 332 13.29 -14.04 13.21
N MET A 333 12.86 -13.15 14.11
CA MET A 333 11.46 -13.09 14.57
C MET A 333 10.49 -12.86 13.39
N VAL A 334 10.84 -11.95 12.46
CA VAL A 334 10.05 -11.71 11.25
C VAL A 334 9.99 -12.98 10.39
N ILE A 335 11.12 -13.64 10.16
CA ILE A 335 11.20 -14.88 9.37
C ILE A 335 10.38 -16.00 10.03
N ASP A 336 10.50 -16.18 11.34
CA ASP A 336 9.76 -17.22 12.08
C ASP A 336 8.24 -16.96 12.01
N PHE A 337 7.83 -15.71 12.12
CA PHE A 337 6.43 -15.32 11.94
C PHE A 337 5.93 -15.64 10.52
N LEU A 338 6.65 -15.24 9.49
CA LEU A 338 6.28 -15.52 8.10
C LEU A 338 6.26 -17.05 7.83
N ASN A 339 7.22 -17.81 8.34
CA ASN A 339 7.27 -19.27 8.20
C ASN A 339 6.04 -19.94 8.81
N LYS A 340 5.54 -19.44 9.95
CA LYS A 340 4.34 -19.98 10.60
C LYS A 340 3.10 -19.96 9.69
N TYR A 341 3.00 -18.96 8.81
CA TYR A 341 1.78 -18.73 8.03
C TYR A 341 1.95 -18.94 6.53
N LEU A 342 3.18 -18.90 6.01
CA LEU A 342 3.44 -18.95 4.57
C LEU A 342 4.23 -20.19 4.12
N GLN A 343 4.77 -21.00 5.04
CA GLN A 343 5.45 -22.27 4.73
C GLN A 343 4.77 -23.48 5.41
#